data_a23bbaabf86425d31c646454c002b8d7
#
_entry.id   a23bbaabf86425d31c646454c002b8d7
#
_cell.length_a   1.000
_cell.length_b   1.000
_cell.length_c   1.000
_cell.angle_alpha   90.00
_cell.angle_beta   90.00
_cell.angle_gamma   90.00
#
_symmetry.space_group_name_H-M   'P 1'
#
loop_
_entity.id
_entity.type
_entity.pdbx_description
1 polymer ?
#
loop_
_entity_poly.entity_id
_entity_poly.type
_entity_poly.pdbx_seq_one_letter_code
_entity_poly.pdbx_strand_id
1 'polypeptide(L)'
;MNAYTDMGAMILRIVVEKVTNMSFNEFITEMIFKKANMVDTHLIVPSEKIERVANENFSSIVLSDGTVKTNYNNVKGTQHDPKAIAIGAKSGIAPGHAGYFSTKNDMINFANALINEKILTKESLYSMSDTETGFKDNDKYARFYGSLVFLKQPDPEFLSVYPPLSGKSFMSPGFAGTQLVVDPINKITLFVGAPRLHNRIYQIHKNQIPNIKIDSHNMKTFILPDGSEKIVCSDYTKAKEVLVTLALDLAIQYQLLEKIFTNEKGMHLVRELN
;
A
#
# COMPACT_ATOMS: atom_id res chain seq x y z
N MET A 1 -4.23 -18.33 -15.44
CA MET A 1 -4.89 -17.00 -15.31
C MET A 1 -4.66 -16.52 -13.90
N ASN A 2 -4.03 -15.36 -13.75
CA ASN A 2 -3.78 -14.75 -12.42
C ASN A 2 -4.86 -13.72 -12.15
N ALA A 3 -5.53 -13.82 -11.01
CA ALA A 3 -6.53 -12.86 -10.58
C ALA A 3 -6.18 -12.37 -9.18
N TYR A 4 -6.18 -11.07 -8.98
CA TYR A 4 -6.10 -10.49 -7.64
C TYR A 4 -7.36 -10.84 -6.85
N THR A 5 -7.16 -11.34 -5.64
CA THR A 5 -8.26 -11.62 -4.72
C THR A 5 -7.83 -11.52 -3.25
N ASP A 6 -8.65 -10.88 -2.44
CA ASP A 6 -8.46 -10.81 -0.99
C ASP A 6 -8.63 -12.18 -0.33
N MET A 7 -9.43 -13.07 -0.94
CA MET A 7 -9.69 -14.39 -0.40
C MET A 7 -8.43 -15.24 -0.26
N GLY A 8 -7.45 -15.06 -1.16
CA GLY A 8 -6.18 -15.79 -1.05
C GLY A 8 -5.47 -15.51 0.28
N ALA A 9 -5.36 -14.24 0.66
CA ALA A 9 -4.77 -13.86 1.93
C ALA A 9 -5.60 -14.32 3.14
N MET A 10 -6.93 -14.26 3.02
CA MET A 10 -7.83 -14.73 4.09
C MET A 10 -7.71 -16.24 4.30
N ILE A 11 -7.56 -17.04 3.24
CA ILE A 11 -7.33 -18.49 3.32
C ILE A 11 -5.95 -18.77 3.94
N LEU A 12 -4.91 -18.04 3.51
CA LEU A 12 -3.58 -18.20 4.09
C LEU A 12 -3.55 -17.90 5.59
N ARG A 13 -4.33 -16.91 6.05
CA ARG A 13 -4.53 -16.70 7.48
C ARG A 13 -4.99 -17.97 8.19
N ILE A 14 -6.01 -18.66 7.66
CA ILE A 14 -6.52 -19.90 8.23
C ILE A 14 -5.46 -21.01 8.21
N VAL A 15 -4.68 -21.08 7.12
CA VAL A 15 -3.55 -22.03 7.04
C VAL A 15 -2.54 -21.78 8.14
N VAL A 16 -2.15 -20.51 8.35
CA VAL A 16 -1.22 -20.14 9.43
C VAL A 16 -1.76 -20.60 10.79
N GLU A 17 -3.03 -20.31 11.11
CA GLU A 17 -3.65 -20.75 12.37
C GLU A 17 -3.62 -22.28 12.53
N LYS A 18 -3.88 -23.02 11.47
CA LYS A 18 -3.87 -24.48 11.49
C LYS A 18 -2.47 -25.10 11.65
N VAL A 19 -1.49 -24.51 10.98
CA VAL A 19 -0.10 -25.02 11.00
C VAL A 19 0.58 -24.69 12.33
N THR A 20 0.34 -23.48 12.86
CA THR A 20 1.02 -23.00 14.07
C THR A 20 0.30 -23.32 15.36
N ASN A 21 -0.97 -23.68 15.27
CA ASN A 21 -1.89 -23.83 16.40
C ASN A 21 -1.97 -22.57 17.29
N MET A 22 -1.76 -21.38 16.67
CA MET A 22 -1.90 -20.06 17.27
C MET A 22 -3.03 -19.32 16.58
N SER A 23 -3.70 -18.41 17.28
CA SER A 23 -4.53 -17.45 16.57
C SER A 23 -3.67 -16.58 15.66
N PHE A 24 -4.21 -16.11 14.55
CA PHE A 24 -3.45 -15.26 13.63
C PHE A 24 -2.95 -13.97 14.29
N ASN A 25 -3.75 -13.41 15.19
CA ASN A 25 -3.34 -12.22 15.95
C ASN A 25 -2.13 -12.49 16.85
N GLU A 26 -2.13 -13.62 17.56
CA GLU A 26 -0.98 -14.04 18.36
C GLU A 26 0.24 -14.28 17.49
N PHE A 27 0.05 -15.03 16.39
CA PHE A 27 1.15 -15.32 15.47
C PHE A 27 1.83 -14.05 14.96
N ILE A 28 1.07 -13.09 14.40
CA ILE A 28 1.68 -11.86 13.88
C ILE A 28 2.26 -10.97 14.98
N THR A 29 1.66 -10.97 16.16
CA THR A 29 2.20 -10.23 17.31
C THR A 29 3.55 -10.78 17.74
N GLU A 30 3.65 -12.09 17.95
CA GLU A 30 4.88 -12.72 18.43
C GLU A 30 5.96 -12.82 17.33
N MET A 31 5.55 -13.23 16.13
CA MET A 31 6.49 -13.57 15.07
C MET A 31 6.88 -12.39 14.20
N ILE A 32 6.07 -11.32 14.17
CA ILE A 32 6.31 -10.16 13.34
C ILE A 32 6.46 -8.90 14.19
N PHE A 33 5.42 -8.46 14.88
CA PHE A 33 5.42 -7.14 15.52
C PHE A 33 6.52 -7.01 16.59
N LYS A 34 6.64 -7.99 17.47
CA LYS A 34 7.71 -7.99 18.49
C LYS A 34 9.09 -8.04 17.87
N LYS A 35 9.30 -8.93 16.88
CA LYS A 35 10.61 -9.07 16.22
C LYS A 35 11.01 -7.82 15.44
N ALA A 36 10.04 -7.12 14.86
CA ALA A 36 10.25 -5.89 14.12
C ALA A 36 10.21 -4.64 15.00
N ASN A 37 9.93 -4.76 16.30
CA ASN A 37 9.72 -3.61 17.19
C ASN A 37 8.61 -2.67 16.69
N MET A 38 7.48 -3.24 16.24
CA MET A 38 6.28 -2.52 15.82
C MET A 38 5.38 -2.28 17.03
N VAL A 39 5.55 -1.16 17.68
CA VAL A 39 4.89 -0.84 18.96
C VAL A 39 3.59 -0.06 18.81
N ASP A 40 3.32 0.44 17.61
CA ASP A 40 2.18 1.31 17.31
C ASP A 40 1.39 0.80 16.08
N THR A 41 1.28 -0.53 15.97
CA THR A 41 0.49 -1.22 14.95
C THR A 41 -0.66 -1.98 15.59
N HIS A 42 -1.88 -1.68 15.18
CA HIS A 42 -3.09 -2.14 15.85
C HIS A 42 -4.16 -2.59 14.85
N LEU A 43 -4.84 -3.69 15.15
CA LEU A 43 -6.08 -4.07 14.46
C LEU A 43 -7.25 -3.19 14.92
N ILE A 44 -7.33 -2.97 16.23
CA ILE A 44 -8.25 -2.03 16.88
C ILE A 44 -7.39 -0.97 17.55
N VAL A 45 -7.54 0.27 17.12
CA VAL A 45 -6.76 1.38 17.65
C VAL A 45 -7.20 1.68 19.09
N PRO A 46 -6.28 1.73 20.06
CA PRO A 46 -6.59 2.14 21.43
C PRO A 46 -7.22 3.53 21.48
N SER A 47 -8.16 3.72 22.39
CA SER A 47 -8.94 4.96 22.47
C SER A 47 -8.07 6.22 22.64
N GLU A 48 -6.99 6.11 23.41
CA GLU A 48 -6.03 7.19 23.63
C GLU A 48 -5.19 7.57 22.39
N LYS A 49 -5.21 6.71 21.37
CA LYS A 49 -4.48 6.92 20.10
C LYS A 49 -5.39 7.33 18.93
N ILE A 50 -6.71 7.32 19.12
CA ILE A 50 -7.69 7.57 18.06
C ILE A 50 -7.46 8.92 17.36
N GLU A 51 -7.10 9.96 18.10
CA GLU A 51 -6.86 11.29 17.52
C GLU A 51 -5.66 11.36 16.57
N ARG A 52 -4.73 10.40 16.66
CA ARG A 52 -3.58 10.28 15.78
C ARG A 52 -3.88 9.59 14.45
N VAL A 53 -5.04 8.94 14.34
CA VAL A 53 -5.41 8.18 13.14
C VAL A 53 -5.73 9.14 12.00
N ALA A 54 -5.09 8.91 10.85
CA ALA A 54 -5.45 9.58 9.62
C ALA A 54 -6.86 9.12 9.21
N ASN A 55 -7.70 10.07 8.84
CA ASN A 55 -9.06 9.75 8.42
C ASN A 55 -9.06 9.35 6.94
N GLU A 56 -9.34 8.09 6.63
CA GLU A 56 -9.26 7.54 5.28
C GLU A 56 -10.63 7.26 4.65
N ASN A 57 -11.68 7.36 5.42
CA ASN A 57 -13.00 6.85 5.06
C ASN A 57 -13.87 7.90 4.35
N PHE A 58 -13.37 8.67 3.44
CA PHE A 58 -14.20 9.53 2.60
C PHE A 58 -14.75 8.74 1.42
N SER A 59 -16.06 8.70 1.31
CA SER A 59 -16.71 8.25 0.08
C SER A 59 -17.60 9.36 -0.44
N SER A 60 -17.36 9.79 -1.65
CA SER A 60 -18.27 10.67 -2.37
C SER A 60 -19.03 9.85 -3.41
N ILE A 61 -20.33 10.06 -3.47
CA ILE A 61 -21.19 9.49 -4.51
C ILE A 61 -21.86 10.61 -5.28
N VAL A 62 -22.03 10.41 -6.58
CA VAL A 62 -22.79 11.35 -7.44
C VAL A 62 -24.17 10.76 -7.70
N LEU A 63 -25.20 11.50 -7.32
CA LEU A 63 -26.58 11.12 -7.50
C LEU A 63 -27.06 11.40 -8.94
N SER A 64 -28.29 10.98 -9.25
CA SER A 64 -28.89 11.12 -10.58
C SER A 64 -29.07 12.58 -11.04
N ASP A 65 -29.22 13.52 -10.10
CA ASP A 65 -29.34 14.95 -10.32
C ASP A 65 -27.98 15.68 -10.37
N GLY A 66 -26.87 14.96 -10.28
CA GLY A 66 -25.53 15.54 -10.23
C GLY A 66 -25.08 15.97 -8.83
N THR A 67 -25.92 15.86 -7.82
CA THR A 67 -25.54 16.17 -6.45
C THR A 67 -24.45 15.23 -5.95
N VAL A 68 -23.38 15.80 -5.39
CA VAL A 68 -22.31 15.04 -4.76
C VAL A 68 -22.58 14.93 -3.27
N LYS A 69 -22.88 13.72 -2.82
CA LYS A 69 -22.96 13.40 -1.40
C LYS A 69 -21.63 12.84 -0.94
N THR A 70 -21.00 13.51 -0.01
CA THR A 70 -19.79 13.01 0.66
C THR A 70 -20.19 12.47 2.02
N ASN A 71 -19.90 11.20 2.23
CA ASN A 71 -20.14 10.57 3.53
C ASN A 71 -18.92 10.84 4.41
N TYR A 72 -19.09 11.74 5.38
CA TYR A 72 -18.09 12.04 6.41
C TYR A 72 -18.32 11.23 7.70
N ASN A 73 -19.19 10.22 7.69
CA ASN A 73 -19.45 9.37 8.85
C ASN A 73 -18.24 8.47 9.16
N ASN A 74 -17.10 9.10 9.28
CA ASN A 74 -15.86 8.42 9.56
C ASN A 74 -15.56 8.55 11.02
N VAL A 75 -15.87 7.50 11.70
CA VAL A 75 -15.31 7.28 13.03
C VAL A 75 -13.82 6.99 12.81
N LYS A 76 -12.94 7.88 13.25
CA LYS A 76 -11.50 7.64 13.27
C LYS A 76 -11.22 6.26 13.87
N GLY A 77 -10.26 5.54 13.32
CA GLY A 77 -9.93 4.19 13.77
C GLY A 77 -10.86 3.09 13.24
N THR A 78 -11.78 3.42 12.33
CA THR A 78 -12.54 2.42 11.58
C THR A 78 -11.79 2.06 10.30
N GLN A 79 -11.62 0.76 10.06
CA GLN A 79 -10.99 0.26 8.84
C GLN A 79 -11.79 0.68 7.60
N HIS A 80 -11.09 0.87 6.48
CA HIS A 80 -11.74 1.24 5.23
C HIS A 80 -12.42 0.04 4.54
N ASP A 81 -11.77 -1.12 4.56
CA ASP A 81 -12.27 -2.30 3.86
C ASP A 81 -13.50 -2.90 4.54
N PRO A 82 -14.63 -3.06 3.82
CA PRO A 82 -15.87 -3.60 4.42
C PRO A 82 -15.71 -5.00 4.99
N LYS A 83 -14.86 -5.85 4.40
CA LYS A 83 -14.62 -7.21 4.89
C LYS A 83 -13.77 -7.17 6.17
N ALA A 84 -12.79 -6.25 6.22
CA ALA A 84 -12.01 -6.02 7.42
C ALA A 84 -12.88 -5.51 8.58
N ILE A 85 -13.82 -4.61 8.29
CA ILE A 85 -14.81 -4.16 9.27
C ILE A 85 -15.69 -5.33 9.75
N ALA A 86 -16.21 -6.11 8.82
CA ALA A 86 -17.14 -7.20 9.15
C ALA A 86 -16.48 -8.28 10.00
N ILE A 87 -15.23 -8.60 9.73
CA ILE A 87 -14.45 -9.63 10.43
C ILE A 87 -13.69 -9.04 11.61
N GLY A 88 -12.90 -7.97 11.38
CA GLY A 88 -11.94 -7.46 12.35
C GLY A 88 -12.58 -6.62 13.46
N ALA A 89 -13.40 -5.65 13.10
CA ALA A 89 -13.94 -4.70 14.06
C ALA A 89 -14.93 -5.34 15.05
N LYS A 90 -15.65 -6.39 14.62
CA LYS A 90 -16.65 -7.07 15.44
C LYS A 90 -16.08 -8.23 16.27
N SER A 91 -15.12 -8.95 15.74
CA SER A 91 -14.61 -10.18 16.36
C SER A 91 -13.22 -10.02 16.98
N GLY A 92 -12.51 -8.92 16.68
CA GLY A 92 -11.11 -8.76 17.06
C GLY A 92 -10.16 -9.70 16.32
N ILE A 93 -10.64 -10.36 15.25
CA ILE A 93 -9.84 -11.30 14.45
C ILE A 93 -9.27 -10.56 13.23
N ALA A 94 -7.97 -10.63 13.03
CA ALA A 94 -7.34 -10.06 11.83
C ALA A 94 -7.78 -10.83 10.59
N PRO A 95 -8.34 -10.17 9.56
CA PRO A 95 -8.86 -10.87 8.39
C PRO A 95 -7.76 -11.43 7.47
N GLY A 96 -6.54 -10.91 7.55
CA GLY A 96 -5.37 -11.38 6.81
C GLY A 96 -5.04 -10.61 5.54
N HIS A 97 -6.01 -9.94 4.91
CA HIS A 97 -5.80 -9.17 3.68
C HIS A 97 -5.68 -7.66 3.91
N ALA A 98 -6.28 -7.14 4.97
CA ALA A 98 -6.31 -5.73 5.32
C ALA A 98 -6.71 -5.52 6.79
N GLY A 99 -6.77 -4.26 7.25
CA GLY A 99 -7.44 -3.89 8.49
C GLY A 99 -6.52 -3.41 9.60
N TYR A 100 -5.20 -3.51 9.46
CA TYR A 100 -4.29 -2.95 10.44
C TYR A 100 -4.05 -1.46 10.23
N PHE A 101 -3.99 -0.73 11.34
CA PHE A 101 -3.46 0.62 11.43
C PHE A 101 -2.01 0.54 11.85
N SER A 102 -1.17 1.33 11.24
CA SER A 102 0.25 1.37 11.54
C SER A 102 0.81 2.79 11.42
N THR A 103 2.06 2.96 11.78
CA THR A 103 2.79 4.21 11.64
C THR A 103 3.91 4.08 10.60
N LYS A 104 4.39 5.21 10.10
CA LYS A 104 5.59 5.25 9.26
C LYS A 104 6.75 4.51 9.92
N ASN A 105 6.97 4.75 11.20
CA ASN A 105 8.10 4.15 11.92
C ASN A 105 7.97 2.63 12.01
N ASP A 106 6.80 2.11 12.35
CA ASP A 106 6.57 0.66 12.41
C ASP A 106 6.71 0.00 11.04
N MET A 107 6.26 0.64 9.97
CA MET A 107 6.40 0.10 8.61
C MET A 107 7.87 0.06 8.16
N ILE A 108 8.67 1.06 8.52
CA ILE A 108 10.12 1.05 8.28
C ILE A 108 10.80 0.00 9.17
N ASN A 109 10.40 -0.14 10.41
CA ASN A 109 10.89 -1.17 11.31
C ASN A 109 10.61 -2.57 10.77
N PHE A 110 9.39 -2.80 10.24
CA PHE A 110 9.02 -4.05 9.59
C PHE A 110 9.93 -4.36 8.39
N ALA A 111 10.10 -3.40 7.48
CA ALA A 111 10.94 -3.58 6.30
C ALA A 111 12.41 -3.84 6.68
N ASN A 112 12.93 -3.09 7.65
CA ASN A 112 14.29 -3.32 8.16
C ASN A 112 14.43 -4.69 8.85
N ALA A 113 13.39 -5.16 9.54
CA ALA A 113 13.41 -6.49 10.16
C ALA A 113 13.41 -7.61 9.12
N LEU A 114 12.79 -7.41 7.95
CA LEU A 114 12.91 -8.34 6.81
C LEU A 114 14.35 -8.36 6.27
N ILE A 115 14.92 -7.19 5.98
CA ILE A 115 16.26 -7.05 5.39
C ILE A 115 17.36 -7.58 6.36
N ASN A 116 17.18 -7.39 7.66
CA ASN A 116 18.13 -7.81 8.68
C ASN A 116 17.84 -9.22 9.25
N GLU A 117 17.09 -10.03 8.55
CA GLU A 117 16.82 -11.44 8.85
C GLU A 117 16.20 -11.70 10.24
N LYS A 118 15.50 -10.70 10.80
CA LYS A 118 14.80 -10.86 12.10
C LYS A 118 13.49 -11.64 11.99
N ILE A 119 12.86 -11.62 10.81
CA ILE A 119 11.54 -12.25 10.54
C ILE A 119 11.70 -13.42 9.59
N LEU A 120 12.41 -13.24 8.49
CA LEU A 120 12.67 -14.24 7.46
C LEU A 120 14.17 -14.42 7.27
N THR A 121 14.60 -15.59 6.84
CA THR A 121 15.98 -15.78 6.37
C THR A 121 16.18 -15.05 5.04
N LYS A 122 17.42 -14.79 4.68
CA LYS A 122 17.77 -14.16 3.42
C LYS A 122 17.25 -14.95 2.21
N GLU A 123 17.36 -16.28 2.25
CA GLU A 123 16.85 -17.18 1.22
C GLU A 123 15.33 -17.01 1.05
N SER A 124 14.61 -17.04 2.17
CA SER A 124 13.15 -16.85 2.16
C SER A 124 12.75 -15.47 1.64
N LEU A 125 13.49 -14.42 2.04
CA LEU A 125 13.24 -13.06 1.56
C LEU A 125 13.48 -12.95 0.05
N TYR A 126 14.55 -13.54 -0.46
CA TYR A 126 14.86 -13.53 -1.89
C TYR A 126 13.88 -14.36 -2.71
N SER A 127 13.42 -15.50 -2.17
CA SER A 127 12.45 -16.35 -2.84
C SER A 127 11.08 -15.68 -3.03
N MET A 128 10.77 -14.65 -2.26
CA MET A 128 9.55 -13.86 -2.48
C MET A 128 9.51 -13.22 -3.87
N SER A 129 10.65 -12.94 -4.46
CA SER A 129 10.78 -12.35 -5.80
C SER A 129 11.25 -13.33 -6.88
N ASP A 130 11.52 -14.59 -6.55
CA ASP A 130 11.94 -15.61 -7.52
C ASP A 130 10.76 -16.28 -8.23
N THR A 131 9.61 -16.34 -7.58
CA THR A 131 8.41 -16.96 -8.15
C THR A 131 7.65 -15.93 -8.95
N GLU A 132 7.97 -15.84 -10.23
CA GLU A 132 7.28 -14.94 -11.14
C GLU A 132 6.02 -15.61 -11.69
N THR A 133 4.89 -15.09 -11.30
CA THR A 133 3.64 -15.34 -12.00
C THR A 133 3.18 -14.02 -12.62
N GLY A 134 2.86 -14.05 -13.89
CA GLY A 134 2.47 -12.84 -14.61
C GLY A 134 1.60 -13.15 -15.82
N PHE A 135 1.05 -12.11 -16.42
CA PHE A 135 0.40 -12.20 -17.72
C PHE A 135 0.81 -11.01 -18.58
N LYS A 136 0.90 -11.24 -19.88
CA LYS A 136 0.98 -10.19 -20.87
C LYS A 136 -0.43 -9.88 -21.35
N ASP A 137 -0.78 -8.61 -21.38
CA ASP A 137 -1.98 -8.12 -22.02
C ASP A 137 -1.56 -7.38 -23.29
N ASN A 138 -1.94 -7.91 -24.45
CA ASN A 138 -1.63 -7.36 -25.79
C ASN A 138 -0.14 -7.08 -26.04
N ASP A 139 0.76 -7.90 -25.53
CA ASP A 139 2.21 -7.76 -25.55
C ASP A 139 2.78 -6.49 -24.86
N LYS A 140 1.92 -5.68 -24.25
CA LYS A 140 2.31 -4.40 -23.63
C LYS A 140 2.43 -4.46 -22.12
N TYR A 141 1.72 -5.37 -21.46
CA TYR A 141 1.69 -5.44 -19.99
C TYR A 141 2.12 -6.80 -19.50
N ALA A 142 3.05 -6.79 -18.58
CA ALA A 142 3.31 -7.92 -17.74
C ALA A 142 3.16 -7.48 -16.29
N ARG A 143 2.20 -8.05 -15.57
CA ARG A 143 2.12 -7.93 -14.11
C ARG A 143 2.82 -9.11 -13.51
N PHE A 144 3.94 -8.85 -12.85
CA PHE A 144 4.69 -9.87 -12.15
C PHE A 144 4.35 -9.87 -10.68
N TYR A 145 4.05 -11.06 -10.16
CA TYR A 145 3.75 -11.30 -8.76
C TYR A 145 4.73 -12.33 -8.22
N GLY A 146 5.28 -12.04 -7.06
CA GLY A 146 5.96 -13.00 -6.22
C GLY A 146 5.01 -13.58 -5.17
N SER A 147 5.54 -13.97 -4.03
CA SER A 147 4.78 -14.51 -2.91
C SER A 147 3.96 -13.40 -2.22
N LEU A 148 2.74 -13.15 -2.70
CA LEU A 148 1.81 -12.08 -2.27
C LEU A 148 2.34 -10.65 -2.40
N VAL A 149 3.33 -10.43 -3.23
CA VAL A 149 3.92 -9.11 -3.47
C VAL A 149 3.97 -8.81 -4.95
N PHE A 150 4.02 -7.53 -5.29
CA PHE A 150 4.25 -7.08 -6.66
C PHE A 150 5.76 -6.99 -6.89
N LEU A 151 6.21 -7.51 -8.03
CA LEU A 151 7.60 -7.50 -8.42
C LEU A 151 7.90 -6.33 -9.37
N LYS A 152 9.19 -6.07 -9.58
CA LYS A 152 9.65 -5.13 -10.58
C LYS A 152 9.21 -5.58 -11.97
N GLN A 153 8.57 -4.64 -12.69
CA GLN A 153 8.06 -4.90 -14.03
C GLN A 153 9.10 -4.49 -15.06
N PRO A 154 9.21 -5.20 -16.19
CA PRO A 154 10.03 -4.76 -17.29
C PRO A 154 9.44 -3.56 -18.03
N ASP A 155 8.13 -3.39 -18.00
CA ASP A 155 7.44 -2.27 -18.65
C ASP A 155 7.29 -1.09 -17.69
N PRO A 156 7.86 0.09 -18.00
CA PRO A 156 7.77 1.28 -17.16
C PRO A 156 6.36 1.86 -17.07
N GLU A 157 5.42 1.49 -17.92
CA GLU A 157 4.03 1.92 -17.80
C GLU A 157 3.26 1.20 -16.69
N PHE A 158 3.78 0.06 -16.23
CA PHE A 158 3.15 -0.74 -15.18
C PHE A 158 4.04 -0.84 -13.96
N LEU A 159 3.95 0.14 -13.14
CA LEU A 159 4.86 0.23 -12.05
C LEU A 159 4.37 -0.36 -10.79
N SER A 160 5.08 -1.35 -10.40
CA SER A 160 5.02 -1.88 -9.08
C SER A 160 6.26 -1.54 -8.29
N VAL A 161 7.42 -1.54 -8.91
CA VAL A 161 8.69 -1.23 -8.25
C VAL A 161 9.49 -0.24 -9.10
N TYR A 162 10.04 0.75 -8.44
CA TYR A 162 10.73 1.87 -9.08
C TYR A 162 11.98 1.44 -9.86
N PRO A 163 12.22 1.99 -11.07
CA PRO A 163 13.30 1.56 -11.95
C PRO A 163 14.70 1.50 -11.35
N PRO A 164 15.12 2.45 -10.48
CA PRO A 164 16.46 2.43 -9.90
C PRO A 164 16.73 1.26 -8.94
N LEU A 165 15.68 0.62 -8.44
CA LEU A 165 15.81 -0.47 -7.46
C LEU A 165 16.24 -1.78 -8.14
N SER A 166 16.77 -2.71 -7.34
CA SER A 166 17.26 -4.01 -7.84
C SER A 166 16.15 -4.88 -8.41
N GLY A 167 16.50 -5.91 -9.18
CA GLY A 167 15.56 -6.90 -9.70
C GLY A 167 14.94 -7.80 -8.62
N LYS A 168 15.48 -7.80 -7.39
CA LYS A 168 14.90 -8.51 -6.24
C LYS A 168 13.95 -7.67 -5.40
N SER A 169 13.72 -6.42 -5.82
CA SER A 169 12.80 -5.53 -5.13
C SER A 169 11.37 -5.94 -5.32
N PHE A 170 10.60 -5.76 -4.28
CA PHE A 170 9.16 -6.01 -4.29
C PHE A 170 8.40 -4.94 -3.53
N MET A 171 7.10 -4.87 -3.77
CA MET A 171 6.23 -3.93 -3.09
C MET A 171 4.86 -4.50 -2.74
N SER A 172 4.23 -3.86 -1.75
CA SER A 172 2.82 -4.08 -1.41
C SER A 172 2.08 -2.74 -1.37
N PRO A 173 1.15 -2.49 -2.31
CA PRO A 173 0.32 -1.30 -2.30
C PRO A 173 -0.94 -1.52 -1.46
N GLY A 174 -1.31 -0.51 -0.67
CA GLY A 174 -2.60 -0.47 0.00
C GLY A 174 -3.64 0.32 -0.81
N PHE A 175 -4.88 -0.14 -0.80
CA PHE A 175 -5.98 0.51 -1.52
C PHE A 175 -6.18 1.97 -1.10
N ALA A 176 -6.04 2.27 0.19
CA ALA A 176 -6.19 3.61 0.75
C ALA A 176 -5.05 4.58 0.37
N GLY A 177 -3.98 4.10 -0.25
CA GLY A 177 -2.88 4.93 -0.75
C GLY A 177 -1.52 4.67 -0.10
N THR A 178 -1.46 3.71 0.80
CA THR A 178 -0.18 3.27 1.38
C THR A 178 0.63 2.44 0.38
N GLN A 179 1.92 2.41 0.54
CA GLN A 179 2.80 1.53 -0.22
C GLN A 179 4.07 1.28 0.58
N LEU A 180 4.45 0.01 0.65
CA LEU A 180 5.75 -0.41 1.16
C LEU A 180 6.55 -1.01 0.02
N VAL A 181 7.79 -0.56 -0.15
CA VAL A 181 8.76 -1.11 -1.11
C VAL A 181 9.98 -1.57 -0.34
N VAL A 182 10.49 -2.73 -0.70
CA VAL A 182 11.69 -3.32 -0.10
C VAL A 182 12.64 -3.73 -1.22
N ASP A 183 13.87 -3.23 -1.17
CA ASP A 183 14.99 -3.68 -1.98
C ASP A 183 16.01 -4.39 -1.09
N PRO A 184 15.99 -5.72 -1.04
CA PRO A 184 16.86 -6.46 -0.14
C PRO A 184 18.31 -6.48 -0.58
N ILE A 185 18.61 -6.23 -1.85
CA ILE A 185 20.00 -6.17 -2.37
C ILE A 185 20.66 -4.86 -1.95
N ASN A 186 20.00 -3.74 -2.20
CA ASN A 186 20.52 -2.41 -1.90
C ASN A 186 20.19 -1.96 -0.47
N LYS A 187 19.47 -2.79 0.29
CA LYS A 187 18.98 -2.48 1.65
C LYS A 187 18.16 -1.20 1.72
N ILE A 188 17.37 -0.94 0.69
CA ILE A 188 16.48 0.23 0.62
C ILE A 188 15.08 -0.17 1.05
N THR A 189 14.47 0.66 1.88
CA THR A 189 13.07 0.58 2.25
C THR A 189 12.39 1.91 1.99
N LEU A 190 11.24 1.86 1.35
CA LEU A 190 10.41 3.04 1.09
C LEU A 190 9.02 2.79 1.62
N PHE A 191 8.51 3.72 2.40
CA PHE A 191 7.11 3.74 2.82
C PHE A 191 6.45 5.04 2.40
N VAL A 192 5.34 4.91 1.70
CA VAL A 192 4.48 6.04 1.31
C VAL A 192 3.14 5.87 2.02
N GLY A 193 2.76 6.86 2.82
CA GLY A 193 1.42 6.96 3.40
C GLY A 193 0.73 8.17 2.80
N ALA A 194 -0.37 7.96 2.07
CA ALA A 194 -1.11 9.05 1.48
C ALA A 194 -2.61 8.76 1.45
N PRO A 195 -3.46 9.76 1.72
CA PRO A 195 -4.89 9.59 1.78
C PRO A 195 -5.51 9.61 0.37
N ARG A 196 -5.31 8.55 -0.38
CA ARG A 196 -5.79 8.42 -1.76
C ARG A 196 -7.29 8.68 -1.91
N LEU A 197 -8.06 8.37 -0.88
CA LEU A 197 -9.52 8.35 -0.97
C LEU A 197 -10.17 9.71 -0.70
N HIS A 198 -9.42 10.69 -0.20
CA HIS A 198 -9.98 11.95 0.28
C HIS A 198 -10.78 12.74 -0.76
N ASN A 199 -10.35 12.74 -2.01
CA ASN A 199 -11.03 13.50 -3.06
C ASN A 199 -11.71 12.60 -4.10
N ARG A 200 -11.75 11.29 -3.86
CA ARG A 200 -12.24 10.34 -4.84
C ARG A 200 -13.76 10.23 -4.81
N ILE A 201 -14.38 10.20 -5.99
CA ILE A 201 -15.75 9.74 -6.13
C ILE A 201 -15.73 8.22 -6.19
N TYR A 202 -16.46 7.60 -5.27
CA TYR A 202 -16.54 6.13 -5.17
C TYR A 202 -17.54 5.57 -6.16
N GLN A 203 -18.67 6.26 -6.33
CA GLN A 203 -19.75 5.84 -7.21
C GLN A 203 -20.36 7.06 -7.92
N ILE A 204 -20.66 6.89 -9.22
CA ILE A 204 -21.32 7.89 -10.02
C ILE A 204 -22.58 7.29 -10.64
N HIS A 205 -23.69 8.02 -10.59
CA HIS A 205 -24.92 7.56 -11.22
C HIS A 205 -24.75 7.55 -12.75
N LYS A 206 -25.29 6.53 -13.41
CA LYS A 206 -25.10 6.30 -14.85
C LYS A 206 -25.46 7.53 -15.73
N ASN A 207 -26.46 8.33 -15.33
CA ASN A 207 -26.87 9.51 -16.06
C ASN A 207 -25.84 10.65 -16.00
N GLN A 208 -24.89 10.57 -15.06
CA GLN A 208 -23.86 11.59 -14.86
C GLN A 208 -22.51 11.19 -15.46
N ILE A 209 -22.40 10.00 -16.05
CA ILE A 209 -21.19 9.55 -16.74
C ILE A 209 -20.74 10.52 -17.85
N PRO A 210 -21.66 11.12 -18.66
CA PRO A 210 -21.26 12.10 -19.67
C PRO A 210 -20.57 13.35 -19.14
N ASN A 211 -20.74 13.68 -17.85
CA ASN A 211 -20.09 14.81 -17.20
C ASN A 211 -18.67 14.51 -16.72
N ILE A 212 -18.14 13.31 -17.02
CA ILE A 212 -16.78 12.95 -16.70
C ILE A 212 -15.86 13.45 -17.82
N LYS A 213 -14.91 14.30 -17.44
CA LYS A 213 -13.82 14.73 -18.30
C LYS A 213 -12.65 13.77 -18.16
N ILE A 214 -12.05 13.39 -19.27
CA ILE A 214 -10.85 12.56 -19.32
C ILE A 214 -9.76 13.39 -19.99
N ASP A 215 -8.66 13.60 -19.29
CA ASP A 215 -7.51 14.33 -19.83
C ASP A 215 -6.51 13.43 -20.57
N SER A 216 -5.45 14.04 -21.13
CA SER A 216 -4.40 13.34 -21.87
C SER A 216 -3.60 12.33 -21.01
N HIS A 217 -3.69 12.43 -19.69
CA HIS A 217 -3.05 11.52 -18.73
C HIS A 217 -4.04 10.49 -18.18
N ASN A 218 -5.20 10.33 -18.82
CA ASN A 218 -6.28 9.45 -18.39
C ASN A 218 -6.82 9.76 -16.97
N MET A 219 -6.61 10.98 -16.49
CA MET A 219 -7.26 11.47 -15.28
C MET A 219 -8.75 11.68 -15.57
N LYS A 220 -9.58 11.12 -14.71
CA LYS A 220 -11.03 11.21 -14.80
C LYS A 220 -11.54 12.12 -13.71
N THR A 221 -12.15 13.22 -14.10
CA THR A 221 -12.74 14.19 -13.19
C THR A 221 -14.22 14.37 -13.49
N PHE A 222 -15.01 14.59 -12.47
CA PHE A 222 -16.41 14.94 -12.59
C PHE A 222 -16.56 16.45 -12.47
N ILE A 223 -17.23 17.05 -13.45
CA ILE A 223 -17.52 18.47 -13.43
C ILE A 223 -18.81 18.68 -12.63
N LEU A 224 -18.71 19.39 -11.52
CA LEU A 224 -19.85 19.75 -10.70
C LEU A 224 -20.69 20.85 -11.37
N PRO A 225 -21.96 21.03 -10.97
CA PRO A 225 -22.83 22.10 -11.52
C PRO A 225 -22.26 23.51 -11.35
N ASP A 226 -21.42 23.76 -10.38
CA ASP A 226 -20.72 25.04 -10.15
C ASP A 226 -19.44 25.20 -10.99
N GLY A 227 -19.14 24.22 -11.86
CA GLY A 227 -17.95 24.21 -12.71
C GLY A 227 -16.68 23.70 -12.02
N SER A 228 -16.72 23.41 -10.73
CA SER A 228 -15.57 22.83 -10.03
C SER A 228 -15.36 21.36 -10.42
N GLU A 229 -14.14 20.87 -10.23
CA GLU A 229 -13.75 19.52 -10.60
C GLU A 229 -13.57 18.63 -9.37
N LYS A 230 -14.03 17.38 -9.48
CA LYS A 230 -13.82 16.37 -8.45
C LYS A 230 -13.28 15.08 -9.06
N ILE A 231 -12.24 14.51 -8.46
CA ILE A 231 -11.57 13.32 -8.99
C ILE A 231 -12.49 12.10 -8.89
N VAL A 232 -12.80 11.47 -10.02
CA VAL A 232 -13.52 10.20 -10.09
C VAL A 232 -12.55 9.02 -9.94
N CYS A 233 -11.48 9.05 -10.73
CA CYS A 233 -10.45 8.06 -10.69
C CYS A 233 -9.12 8.78 -10.92
N SER A 234 -8.18 8.61 -10.04
CA SER A 234 -6.83 9.14 -10.24
C SER A 234 -5.91 8.02 -10.66
N ASP A 235 -5.01 8.32 -11.56
CA ASP A 235 -3.82 7.53 -11.78
C ASP A 235 -2.79 7.81 -10.67
N TYR A 236 -3.30 7.80 -9.45
CA TYR A 236 -2.56 8.13 -8.24
C TYR A 236 -1.33 7.25 -8.07
N THR A 237 -1.43 5.97 -8.46
CA THR A 237 -0.30 5.05 -8.43
C THR A 237 0.81 5.55 -9.32
N LYS A 238 0.50 6.00 -10.54
CA LYS A 238 1.47 6.55 -11.48
C LYS A 238 2.07 7.87 -11.01
N ALA A 239 1.25 8.79 -10.49
CA ALA A 239 1.75 10.05 -9.94
C ALA A 239 2.69 9.84 -8.74
N LYS A 240 2.31 8.97 -7.81
CA LYS A 240 3.14 8.60 -6.67
C LYS A 240 4.48 8.02 -7.10
N GLU A 241 4.44 7.18 -8.11
CA GLU A 241 5.57 6.54 -8.69
C GLU A 241 6.54 7.50 -9.35
N VAL A 242 6.05 8.40 -10.18
CA VAL A 242 6.86 9.44 -10.80
C VAL A 242 7.57 10.27 -9.72
N LEU A 243 6.87 10.67 -8.67
CA LEU A 243 7.45 11.44 -7.57
C LEU A 243 8.53 10.67 -6.82
N VAL A 244 8.31 9.39 -6.54
CA VAL A 244 9.32 8.57 -5.84
C VAL A 244 10.49 8.22 -6.74
N THR A 245 10.25 7.92 -8.01
CA THR A 245 11.33 7.72 -8.99
C THR A 245 12.20 8.96 -9.09
N LEU A 246 11.58 10.13 -9.23
CA LEU A 246 12.32 11.40 -9.27
C LEU A 246 13.12 11.65 -7.99
N ALA A 247 12.56 11.36 -6.83
CA ALA A 247 13.26 11.49 -5.55
C ALA A 247 14.45 10.54 -5.45
N LEU A 248 14.31 9.31 -5.93
CA LEU A 248 15.41 8.33 -5.98
C LEU A 248 16.50 8.76 -6.97
N ASP A 249 16.12 9.21 -8.17
CA ASP A 249 17.06 9.66 -9.18
C ASP A 249 17.86 10.87 -8.67
N LEU A 250 17.19 11.82 -8.03
CA LEU A 250 17.86 12.95 -7.40
C LEU A 250 18.80 12.51 -6.26
N ALA A 251 18.37 11.58 -5.43
CA ALA A 251 19.20 11.05 -4.36
C ALA A 251 20.45 10.34 -4.88
N ILE A 252 20.35 9.62 -6.00
CA ILE A 252 21.49 9.01 -6.71
C ILE A 252 22.39 10.10 -7.29
N GLN A 253 21.82 11.06 -8.01
CA GLN A 253 22.56 12.14 -8.68
C GLN A 253 23.37 12.97 -7.68
N TYR A 254 22.81 13.25 -6.51
CA TYR A 254 23.49 13.99 -5.46
C TYR A 254 24.32 13.10 -4.51
N GLN A 255 24.57 11.84 -4.87
CA GLN A 255 25.31 10.87 -4.06
C GLN A 255 24.76 10.66 -2.65
N LEU A 256 23.49 11.00 -2.43
CA LEU A 256 22.82 10.79 -1.15
C LEU A 256 22.64 9.31 -0.86
N LEU A 257 22.37 8.49 -1.89
CA LEU A 257 22.25 7.05 -1.75
C LEU A 257 23.60 6.37 -1.48
N GLU A 258 24.69 6.89 -2.00
CA GLU A 258 26.02 6.33 -1.74
C GLU A 258 26.39 6.47 -0.26
N LYS A 259 26.10 7.59 0.38
CA LYS A 259 26.23 7.77 1.83
C LYS A 259 25.29 6.87 2.63
N ILE A 260 24.15 6.55 2.07
CA ILE A 260 23.14 5.70 2.65
C ILE A 260 23.54 4.22 2.59
N PHE A 261 24.14 3.77 1.49
CA PHE A 261 24.65 2.40 1.32
C PHE A 261 25.90 2.10 2.15
N THR A 262 26.69 3.10 2.47
CA THR A 262 27.92 2.94 3.26
C THR A 262 27.69 3.05 4.76
N ASN A 263 26.51 3.41 5.21
CA ASN A 263 26.22 3.58 6.64
C ASN A 263 25.44 2.38 7.19
N GLU A 264 26.07 1.52 7.97
CA GLU A 264 25.47 0.33 8.60
C GLU A 264 24.33 0.62 9.59
N LYS A 265 24.04 1.89 9.84
CA LYS A 265 22.98 2.34 10.75
C LYS A 265 21.76 2.82 9.97
N GLY A 266 20.92 1.91 9.55
CA GLY A 266 19.54 2.09 9.07
C GLY A 266 19.12 3.51 8.66
N MET A 267 18.80 3.66 7.41
CA MET A 267 18.50 4.90 6.72
C MET A 267 17.32 5.69 7.22
N HIS A 268 17.50 6.97 7.47
CA HIS A 268 16.44 7.96 7.51
C HIS A 268 16.64 8.96 6.35
N LEU A 269 15.93 8.75 5.24
CA LEU A 269 15.95 9.65 4.07
C LEU A 269 15.54 11.11 4.39
N VAL A 270 15.07 11.38 5.59
CA VAL A 270 14.52 12.68 5.99
C VAL A 270 15.51 13.55 6.78
N ARG A 271 16.68 13.06 7.17
CA ARG A 271 17.57 13.82 8.06
C ARG A 271 18.68 14.64 7.40
N GLU A 272 18.90 14.51 6.10
CA GLU A 272 19.99 15.25 5.41
C GLU A 272 19.49 16.23 4.33
N LEU A 273 18.20 16.53 4.27
CA LEU A 273 17.63 17.57 3.39
C LEU A 273 17.38 18.90 4.13
N ASN A 274 18.07 19.15 5.25
CA ASN A 274 18.07 20.44 5.93
C ASN A 274 19.42 21.13 5.75
#